data_123c583cfb89de4f294e7a628c2904de
#
_entry.id   123c583cfb89de4f294e7a628c2904de
#
_cell.length_a   1.000
_cell.length_b   1.000
_cell.length_c   1.000
_cell.angle_alpha   90.00
_cell.angle_beta   90.00
_cell.angle_gamma   90.00
#
_symmetry.space_group_name_H-M   'P 1'
#
loop_
_entity.id
_entity.type
_entity.pdbx_description
1 polymer ?
#
loop_
_entity_poly.entity_id
_entity_poly.type
_entity_poly.pdbx_seq_one_letter_code
_entity_poly.pdbx_strand_id
1 'polypeptide(L)'
;MKKTLFPALAAALVLAACGTKTTGQAEATAEAAAQQVVSSDIAYVQVEAVLAQCDLYKNEGVALQEKTEKAQKSWAQREQNLQAEAAQLQQKYEKGLITSRDAQAQQESIQKKVASYQSNAQKEAQTLDEENYVFTNRAQDLLHRAVQEINSGKKYKLIINASALIDADSTLNITPAELAKVNELYAADKKAVKK
;
A
#
# COMPACT_ATOMS: atom_id res chain seq x y z
N MET A 1 22.50 -26.57 50.90
CA MET A 1 22.12 -27.25 52.14
C MET A 1 20.64 -27.47 52.19
N LYS A 2 20.24 -28.74 52.49
CA LYS A 2 18.89 -29.27 52.84
C LYS A 2 17.80 -29.21 51.74
N LYS A 3 17.50 -30.26 50.95
CA LYS A 3 16.99 -31.63 51.24
C LYS A 3 15.75 -31.65 52.14
N THR A 4 14.60 -32.04 51.57
CA THR A 4 13.61 -33.02 52.07
C THR A 4 12.46 -33.10 51.05
N LEU A 5 12.27 -34.19 50.36
CA LEU A 5 11.69 -35.51 50.66
C LEU A 5 10.12 -35.53 50.53
N PHE A 6 9.74 -36.38 49.60
CA PHE A 6 8.46 -37.06 49.33
C PHE A 6 7.61 -37.41 50.59
N PRO A 7 6.29 -37.75 50.48
CA PRO A 7 5.90 -39.04 49.92
C PRO A 7 4.64 -39.12 49.09
N ALA A 8 4.58 -40.21 48.34
CA ALA A 8 3.47 -40.78 47.59
C ALA A 8 2.33 -41.29 48.51
N LEU A 9 1.09 -41.30 47.97
CA LEU A 9 0.10 -42.27 48.43
C LEU A 9 -0.77 -42.73 47.25
N ALA A 10 -0.76 -44.04 47.06
CA ALA A 10 -1.56 -44.82 46.12
C ALA A 10 -2.79 -45.43 46.81
N ALA A 11 -3.89 -45.60 46.11
CA ALA A 11 -4.95 -46.61 46.27
C ALA A 11 -5.91 -46.49 45.11
N ALA A 12 -6.02 -47.33 44.16
CA ALA A 12 -6.47 -48.73 44.05
C ALA A 12 -8.02 -48.88 43.92
N LEU A 13 -8.35 -49.36 42.68
CA LEU A 13 -9.36 -50.35 42.35
C LEU A 13 -10.85 -50.09 42.63
N VAL A 14 -11.69 -50.27 41.60
CA VAL A 14 -12.64 -51.45 41.50
C VAL A 14 -13.06 -51.61 40.03
N LEU A 15 -12.94 -52.86 39.57
CA LEU A 15 -13.45 -53.46 38.37
C LEU A 15 -14.98 -53.74 38.48
N ALA A 16 -15.69 -53.58 37.37
CA ALA A 16 -16.87 -54.42 37.09
C ALA A 16 -16.94 -54.71 35.58
N ALA A 17 -16.80 -55.96 35.25
CA ALA A 17 -16.90 -56.56 33.90
C ALA A 17 -18.34 -57.00 33.63
N CYS A 18 -18.71 -56.98 32.35
CA CYS A 18 -19.54 -57.96 31.58
C CYS A 18 -19.70 -57.32 30.21
N GLY A 19 -19.23 -57.84 29.15
CA GLY A 19 -19.22 -59.16 28.58
C GLY A 19 -20.22 -59.21 27.43
N THR A 20 -19.76 -59.14 26.19
CA THR A 20 -20.13 -60.06 25.09
C THR A 20 -19.26 -59.79 23.84
N LYS A 21 -18.78 -60.87 23.30
CA LYS A 21 -18.01 -60.99 22.04
C LYS A 21 -18.88 -60.60 20.84
N THR A 22 -18.31 -59.87 19.88
CA THR A 22 -18.43 -60.23 18.48
C THR A 22 -17.23 -59.63 17.70
N THR A 23 -16.60 -60.52 16.96
CA THR A 23 -15.52 -60.29 15.98
C THR A 23 -15.98 -59.39 14.84
N GLY A 24 -15.15 -58.37 14.51
CA GLY A 24 -15.36 -57.51 13.32
C GLY A 24 -14.16 -56.61 13.14
N GLN A 25 -13.32 -56.99 12.25
CA GLN A 25 -12.36 -56.30 11.40
C GLN A 25 -12.11 -54.83 11.65
N ALA A 26 -10.87 -54.48 11.94
CA ALA A 26 -10.34 -53.13 11.97
C ALA A 26 -10.30 -52.55 10.54
N GLU A 27 -11.21 -51.67 10.23
CA GLU A 27 -11.01 -50.70 9.14
C GLU A 27 -10.59 -49.36 9.78
N ALA A 28 -9.36 -49.00 9.52
CA ALA A 28 -8.84 -47.68 9.81
C ALA A 28 -9.53 -46.67 8.87
N THR A 29 -10.64 -46.13 9.27
CA THR A 29 -11.17 -44.90 8.68
C THR A 29 -10.31 -43.78 9.15
N ALA A 30 -9.46 -43.26 8.26
CA ALA A 30 -8.86 -41.94 8.39
C ALA A 30 -10.03 -40.94 8.45
N GLU A 31 -10.39 -40.54 9.63
CA GLU A 31 -11.20 -39.33 9.84
C GLU A 31 -10.39 -38.16 9.30
N ALA A 32 -10.66 -37.83 8.04
CA ALA A 32 -10.32 -36.52 7.52
C ALA A 32 -10.97 -35.51 8.47
N ALA A 33 -10.15 -34.82 9.24
CA ALA A 33 -10.57 -33.66 10.01
C ALA A 33 -11.21 -32.70 9.02
N ALA A 34 -12.52 -32.74 8.91
CA ALA A 34 -13.31 -31.73 8.27
C ALA A 34 -13.00 -30.46 9.06
N GLN A 35 -12.13 -29.63 8.53
CA GLN A 35 -11.98 -28.25 9.01
C GLN A 35 -13.37 -27.66 8.94
N GLN A 36 -14.01 -27.54 10.10
CA GLN A 36 -15.18 -26.70 10.25
C GLN A 36 -14.77 -25.33 9.80
N VAL A 37 -15.19 -24.96 8.60
CA VAL A 37 -15.17 -23.56 8.16
C VAL A 37 -16.13 -22.85 9.09
N VAL A 38 -15.60 -22.35 10.19
CA VAL A 38 -16.31 -21.41 11.05
C VAL A 38 -16.59 -20.24 10.15
N SER A 39 -17.84 -20.08 9.70
CA SER A 39 -18.25 -18.90 8.96
C SER A 39 -18.15 -17.72 9.92
N SER A 40 -16.98 -17.10 9.96
CA SER A 40 -16.79 -15.89 10.75
C SER A 40 -17.56 -14.76 10.08
N ASP A 41 -18.46 -14.14 10.83
CA ASP A 41 -19.17 -12.92 10.39
C ASP A 41 -18.24 -11.71 10.24
N ILE A 42 -16.97 -11.87 10.59
CA ILE A 42 -15.93 -10.82 10.58
C ILE A 42 -14.78 -11.24 9.67
N ALA A 43 -14.24 -10.27 8.94
CA ALA A 43 -13.02 -10.43 8.16
C ALA A 43 -12.14 -9.20 8.31
N TYR A 44 -10.86 -9.31 7.90
CA TYR A 44 -9.99 -8.16 7.80
C TYR A 44 -9.22 -8.14 6.48
N VAL A 45 -8.84 -6.93 6.08
CA VAL A 45 -8.04 -6.64 4.88
C VAL A 45 -6.82 -5.81 5.27
N GLN A 46 -5.65 -6.16 4.77
CA GLN A 46 -4.44 -5.34 4.83
C GLN A 46 -4.45 -4.36 3.64
N VAL A 47 -5.14 -3.24 3.79
CA VAL A 47 -5.38 -2.26 2.71
C VAL A 47 -4.06 -1.79 2.10
N GLU A 48 -3.05 -1.51 2.93
CA GLU A 48 -1.72 -1.06 2.48
C GLU A 48 -1.02 -2.13 1.63
N ALA A 49 -1.18 -3.41 1.98
CA ALA A 49 -0.63 -4.51 1.20
C ALA A 49 -1.35 -4.68 -0.14
N VAL A 50 -2.68 -4.50 -0.18
CA VAL A 50 -3.45 -4.50 -1.43
C VAL A 50 -3.00 -3.36 -2.32
N LEU A 51 -2.92 -2.15 -1.81
CA LEU A 51 -2.50 -0.96 -2.57
C LEU A 51 -1.08 -1.14 -3.14
N ALA A 52 -0.12 -1.59 -2.33
CA ALA A 52 1.26 -1.78 -2.78
C ALA A 52 1.42 -2.87 -3.86
N GLN A 53 0.51 -3.86 -3.88
CA GLN A 53 0.60 -5.01 -4.78
C GLN A 53 -0.37 -4.97 -5.96
N CYS A 54 -1.35 -4.07 -5.97
CA CYS A 54 -2.34 -4.00 -7.04
C CYS A 54 -1.75 -3.47 -8.36
N ASP A 55 -2.37 -3.86 -9.46
CA ASP A 55 -1.94 -3.48 -10.80
C ASP A 55 -2.11 -1.97 -11.07
N LEU A 56 -3.07 -1.32 -10.43
CA LEU A 56 -3.21 0.14 -10.49
C LEU A 56 -1.93 0.83 -10.01
N TYR A 57 -1.45 0.46 -8.81
CA TYR A 57 -0.25 1.06 -8.24
C TYR A 57 1.00 0.76 -9.09
N LYS A 58 1.17 -0.49 -9.50
CA LYS A 58 2.32 -0.92 -10.32
C LYS A 58 2.39 -0.21 -11.67
N ASN A 59 1.25 0.07 -12.29
CA ASN A 59 1.21 0.68 -13.63
C ASN A 59 1.10 2.21 -13.61
N GLU A 60 0.30 2.76 -12.70
CA GLU A 60 -0.01 4.20 -12.67
C GLU A 60 0.65 4.90 -11.48
N GLY A 61 0.66 4.29 -10.29
CA GLY A 61 1.27 4.86 -9.09
C GLY A 61 2.78 5.03 -9.23
N VAL A 62 3.48 4.00 -9.72
CA VAL A 62 4.93 4.08 -9.96
C VAL A 62 5.26 5.15 -11.01
N ALA A 63 4.48 5.22 -12.10
CA ALA A 63 4.69 6.24 -13.14
C ALA A 63 4.48 7.67 -12.60
N LEU A 64 3.49 7.86 -11.74
CA LEU A 64 3.21 9.15 -11.09
C LEU A 64 4.31 9.54 -10.10
N GLN A 65 4.81 8.57 -9.33
CA GLN A 65 5.96 8.79 -8.45
C GLN A 65 7.21 9.20 -9.24
N GLU A 66 7.54 8.47 -10.31
CA GLU A 66 8.69 8.84 -11.18
C GLU A 66 8.53 10.22 -11.79
N LYS A 67 7.31 10.59 -12.23
CA LYS A 67 7.01 11.90 -12.76
C LYS A 67 7.26 13.00 -11.72
N THR A 68 6.81 12.77 -10.48
CA THR A 68 7.01 13.70 -9.36
C THR A 68 8.51 13.87 -9.05
N GLU A 69 9.25 12.76 -8.96
CA GLU A 69 10.70 12.80 -8.72
C GLU A 69 11.47 13.54 -9.84
N LYS A 70 11.09 13.31 -11.09
CA LYS A 70 11.68 14.00 -12.26
C LYS A 70 11.39 15.50 -12.22
N ALA A 71 10.17 15.90 -11.87
CA ALA A 71 9.80 17.30 -11.72
C ALA A 71 10.63 17.98 -10.62
N GLN A 72 10.73 17.36 -9.44
CA GLN A 72 11.53 17.88 -8.33
C GLN A 72 13.01 18.05 -8.69
N LYS A 73 13.60 17.05 -9.34
CA LYS A 73 14.99 17.14 -9.85
C LYS A 73 15.16 18.26 -10.88
N SER A 74 14.19 18.39 -11.79
CA SER A 74 14.20 19.45 -12.81
C SER A 74 14.11 20.84 -12.18
N TRP A 75 13.24 21.01 -11.16
CA TRP A 75 13.12 22.28 -10.46
C TRP A 75 14.41 22.65 -9.73
N ALA A 76 14.98 21.73 -8.97
CA ALA A 76 16.24 21.95 -8.27
C ALA A 76 17.38 22.32 -9.26
N GLN A 77 17.48 21.62 -10.39
CA GLN A 77 18.49 21.92 -11.41
C GLN A 77 18.30 23.29 -12.05
N ARG A 78 17.06 23.68 -12.37
CA ARG A 78 16.76 25.00 -12.96
C ARG A 78 17.06 26.12 -11.96
N GLU A 79 16.70 25.95 -10.70
CA GLU A 79 17.01 26.92 -9.65
C GLU A 79 18.53 27.10 -9.49
N GLN A 80 19.28 25.99 -9.41
CA GLN A 80 20.74 26.04 -9.33
C GLN A 80 21.37 26.74 -10.54
N ASN A 81 20.85 26.48 -11.76
CA ASN A 81 21.35 27.13 -12.96
C ASN A 81 21.08 28.63 -12.95
N LEU A 82 19.91 29.08 -12.50
CA LEU A 82 19.57 30.50 -12.38
C LEU A 82 20.44 31.21 -11.33
N GLN A 83 20.72 30.57 -10.21
CA GLN A 83 21.64 31.08 -9.19
C GLN A 83 23.06 31.19 -9.73
N ALA A 84 23.53 30.18 -10.46
CA ALA A 84 24.85 30.20 -11.08
C ALA A 84 24.95 31.30 -12.17
N GLU A 85 23.91 31.50 -13.00
CA GLU A 85 23.86 32.55 -14.00
C GLU A 85 23.94 33.95 -13.34
N ALA A 86 23.21 34.16 -12.26
CA ALA A 86 23.25 35.39 -11.49
C ALA A 86 24.64 35.66 -10.87
N ALA A 87 25.26 34.63 -10.30
CA ALA A 87 26.60 34.72 -9.74
C ALA A 87 27.67 35.03 -10.82
N GLN A 88 27.57 34.40 -11.98
CA GLN A 88 28.47 34.67 -13.12
C GLN A 88 28.31 36.10 -13.64
N LEU A 89 27.08 36.61 -13.71
CA LEU A 89 26.85 37.99 -14.11
C LEU A 89 27.54 38.96 -13.15
N GLN A 90 27.36 38.74 -11.84
CA GLN A 90 27.99 39.56 -10.80
C GLN A 90 29.52 39.55 -10.94
N GLN A 91 30.13 38.38 -11.11
CA GLN A 91 31.59 38.28 -11.29
C GLN A 91 32.11 38.99 -12.55
N LYS A 92 31.37 38.90 -13.68
CA LYS A 92 31.75 39.57 -14.93
C LYS A 92 31.70 41.10 -14.73
N TYR A 93 30.70 41.61 -14.04
CA TYR A 93 30.57 43.06 -13.76
C TYR A 93 31.69 43.54 -12.84
N GLU A 94 31.94 42.85 -11.73
CA GLU A 94 33.01 43.20 -10.80
C GLU A 94 34.41 43.21 -11.43
N LYS A 95 34.67 42.29 -12.38
CA LYS A 95 35.92 42.23 -13.11
C LYS A 95 35.99 43.23 -14.27
N GLY A 96 34.96 44.04 -14.50
CA GLY A 96 34.94 44.99 -15.62
C GLY A 96 34.85 44.35 -17.01
N LEU A 97 34.40 43.07 -17.09
CA LEU A 97 34.31 42.33 -18.34
C LEU A 97 33.06 42.67 -19.16
N ILE A 98 32.10 43.36 -18.56
CA ILE A 98 30.85 43.85 -19.19
C ILE A 98 30.56 45.28 -18.81
N THR A 99 29.85 45.99 -19.68
CA THR A 99 29.42 47.36 -19.39
C THR A 99 28.24 47.35 -18.40
N SER A 100 28.03 48.49 -17.71
CA SER A 100 26.85 48.63 -16.81
C SER A 100 25.53 48.45 -17.55
N ARG A 101 25.45 48.87 -18.82
CA ARG A 101 24.25 48.69 -19.66
C ARG A 101 24.01 47.24 -19.97
N ASP A 102 25.06 46.46 -20.30
CA ASP A 102 24.93 45.02 -20.59
C ASP A 102 24.61 44.24 -19.31
N ALA A 103 25.20 44.63 -18.16
CA ALA A 103 24.90 44.03 -16.87
C ALA A 103 23.42 44.21 -16.51
N GLN A 104 22.88 45.41 -16.71
CA GLN A 104 21.46 45.68 -16.46
C GLN A 104 20.56 44.83 -17.37
N ALA A 105 20.85 44.76 -18.68
CA ALA A 105 20.06 43.98 -19.61
C ALA A 105 20.07 42.46 -19.25
N GLN A 106 21.24 41.93 -18.87
CA GLN A 106 21.37 40.54 -18.43
C GLN A 106 20.61 40.31 -17.10
N GLN A 107 20.68 41.26 -16.16
CA GLN A 107 19.92 41.16 -14.89
C GLN A 107 18.41 41.11 -15.13
N GLU A 108 17.88 41.97 -16.02
CA GLU A 108 16.45 41.92 -16.39
C GLU A 108 16.07 40.58 -17.06
N SER A 109 16.96 40.06 -17.88
CA SER A 109 16.75 38.73 -18.49
C SER A 109 16.68 37.61 -17.43
N ILE A 110 17.60 37.62 -16.45
CA ILE A 110 17.60 36.64 -15.35
C ILE A 110 16.31 36.77 -14.52
N GLN A 111 15.88 38.00 -14.20
CA GLN A 111 14.62 38.21 -13.46
C GLN A 111 13.41 37.67 -14.20
N LYS A 112 13.33 37.85 -15.53
CA LYS A 112 12.27 37.25 -16.36
C LYS A 112 12.32 35.72 -16.34
N LYS A 113 13.52 35.13 -16.40
CA LYS A 113 13.71 33.68 -16.31
C LYS A 113 13.25 33.14 -14.94
N VAL A 114 13.60 33.83 -13.85
CA VAL A 114 13.18 33.47 -12.48
C VAL A 114 11.65 33.52 -12.37
N ALA A 115 11.01 34.59 -12.82
CA ALA A 115 9.55 34.72 -12.78
C ALA A 115 8.86 33.60 -13.61
N SER A 116 9.39 33.32 -14.81
CA SER A 116 8.88 32.24 -15.67
C SER A 116 9.07 30.88 -15.02
N TYR A 117 10.24 30.63 -14.42
CA TYR A 117 10.51 29.39 -13.68
C TYR A 117 9.52 29.18 -12.53
N GLN A 118 9.33 30.20 -11.68
CA GLN A 118 8.42 30.11 -10.55
C GLN A 118 6.99 29.84 -10.99
N SER A 119 6.49 30.56 -12.01
CA SER A 119 5.14 30.32 -12.54
C SER A 119 4.97 28.91 -13.12
N ASN A 120 5.98 28.40 -13.87
CA ASN A 120 5.90 27.08 -14.47
C ASN A 120 6.00 25.97 -13.41
N ALA A 121 6.91 26.10 -12.44
CA ALA A 121 7.04 25.15 -11.34
C ALA A 121 5.75 25.06 -10.50
N GLN A 122 5.12 26.20 -10.24
CA GLN A 122 3.85 26.22 -9.51
C GLN A 122 2.73 25.53 -10.30
N LYS A 123 2.61 25.76 -11.61
CA LYS A 123 1.61 25.08 -12.44
C LYS A 123 1.86 23.58 -12.52
N GLU A 124 3.12 23.19 -12.69
CA GLU A 124 3.49 21.78 -12.75
C GLU A 124 3.21 21.06 -11.40
N ALA A 125 3.50 21.73 -10.27
CA ALA A 125 3.16 21.22 -8.94
C ALA A 125 1.64 21.03 -8.76
N GLN A 126 0.85 22.01 -9.15
CA GLN A 126 -0.63 21.90 -9.11
C GLN A 126 -1.13 20.72 -9.96
N THR A 127 -0.58 20.54 -11.17
CA THR A 127 -0.95 19.40 -12.03
C THR A 127 -0.60 18.05 -11.37
N LEU A 128 0.57 17.96 -10.73
CA LEU A 128 0.98 16.76 -10.00
C LEU A 128 0.08 16.48 -8.79
N ASP A 129 -0.33 17.51 -8.06
CA ASP A 129 -1.25 17.39 -6.94
C ASP A 129 -2.64 16.89 -7.41
N GLU A 130 -3.14 17.44 -8.53
CA GLU A 130 -4.40 16.99 -9.14
C GLU A 130 -4.31 15.52 -9.61
N GLU A 131 -3.20 15.13 -10.25
CA GLU A 131 -2.99 13.73 -10.68
C GLU A 131 -2.91 12.79 -9.47
N ASN A 132 -2.24 13.18 -8.38
CA ASN A 132 -2.19 12.42 -7.13
C ASN A 132 -3.57 12.28 -6.48
N TYR A 133 -4.35 13.35 -6.47
CA TYR A 133 -5.71 13.31 -5.96
C TYR A 133 -6.61 12.36 -6.75
N VAL A 134 -6.56 12.43 -8.08
CA VAL A 134 -7.32 11.54 -8.97
C VAL A 134 -6.88 10.08 -8.76
N PHE A 135 -5.59 9.82 -8.69
CA PHE A 135 -5.04 8.49 -8.45
C PHE A 135 -5.51 7.91 -7.11
N THR A 136 -5.43 8.71 -6.04
CA THR A 136 -5.84 8.29 -4.69
C THR A 136 -7.33 7.96 -4.63
N ASN A 137 -8.17 8.82 -5.20
CA ASN A 137 -9.62 8.58 -5.25
C ASN A 137 -9.97 7.32 -6.04
N ARG A 138 -9.28 7.08 -7.16
CA ARG A 138 -9.48 5.89 -7.97
C ARG A 138 -9.05 4.62 -7.24
N ALA A 139 -7.94 4.67 -6.50
CA ALA A 139 -7.50 3.56 -5.67
C ALA A 139 -8.52 3.22 -4.57
N GLN A 140 -9.05 4.24 -3.89
CA GLN A 140 -10.09 4.07 -2.87
C GLN A 140 -11.39 3.53 -3.45
N ASP A 141 -11.82 4.01 -4.62
CA ASP A 141 -13.01 3.50 -5.31
C ASP A 141 -12.87 2.01 -5.66
N LEU A 142 -11.73 1.61 -6.23
CA LEU A 142 -11.47 0.22 -6.55
C LEU A 142 -11.49 -0.68 -5.32
N LEU A 143 -10.85 -0.26 -4.21
CA LEU A 143 -10.89 -0.98 -2.95
C LEU A 143 -12.33 -1.14 -2.44
N HIS A 144 -13.08 -0.05 -2.42
CA HIS A 144 -14.45 -0.07 -1.92
C HIS A 144 -15.36 -0.98 -2.77
N ARG A 145 -15.27 -0.88 -4.10
CA ARG A 145 -16.01 -1.74 -5.03
C ARG A 145 -15.63 -3.20 -4.85
N ALA A 146 -14.33 -3.51 -4.70
CA ALA A 146 -13.85 -4.87 -4.49
C ALA A 146 -14.42 -5.47 -3.19
N VAL A 147 -14.39 -4.74 -2.08
CA VAL A 147 -15.00 -5.16 -0.81
C VAL A 147 -16.49 -5.41 -0.99
N GLN A 148 -17.21 -4.51 -1.68
CA GLN A 148 -18.65 -4.67 -1.94
C GLN A 148 -18.95 -5.94 -2.76
N GLU A 149 -18.18 -6.22 -3.80
CA GLU A 149 -18.37 -7.42 -4.62
C GLU A 149 -18.05 -8.70 -3.84
N ILE A 150 -16.96 -8.74 -3.07
CA ILE A 150 -16.61 -9.87 -2.20
C ILE A 150 -17.70 -10.13 -1.18
N ASN A 151 -18.33 -9.08 -0.67
CA ASN A 151 -19.38 -9.16 0.35
C ASN A 151 -20.80 -9.07 -0.22
N SER A 152 -21.00 -9.22 -1.52
CA SER A 152 -22.33 -9.12 -2.16
C SER A 152 -23.34 -10.10 -1.59
N GLY A 153 -22.90 -11.31 -1.20
CA GLY A 153 -23.70 -12.31 -0.48
C GLY A 153 -23.90 -12.05 1.01
N LYS A 154 -23.48 -10.89 1.54
CA LYS A 154 -23.53 -10.56 2.99
C LYS A 154 -22.87 -11.62 3.87
N LYS A 155 -21.80 -12.24 3.38
CA LYS A 155 -21.03 -13.26 4.09
C LYS A 155 -20.41 -12.71 5.38
N TYR A 156 -19.93 -11.48 5.31
CA TYR A 156 -19.30 -10.80 6.45
C TYR A 156 -20.22 -9.66 6.93
N LYS A 157 -20.47 -9.60 8.24
CA LYS A 157 -21.18 -8.48 8.88
C LYS A 157 -20.25 -7.28 9.09
N LEU A 158 -18.93 -7.55 9.19
CA LEU A 158 -17.92 -6.53 9.42
C LEU A 158 -16.63 -6.90 8.69
N ILE A 159 -16.09 -5.95 7.93
CA ILE A 159 -14.76 -6.04 7.32
C ILE A 159 -13.94 -4.86 7.87
N ILE A 160 -12.77 -5.17 8.45
CA ILE A 160 -11.96 -4.21 9.18
C ILE A 160 -10.62 -4.04 8.45
N ASN A 161 -10.08 -2.82 8.42
CA ASN A 161 -8.68 -2.63 8.01
C ASN A 161 -7.75 -3.20 9.08
N ALA A 162 -6.80 -4.03 8.67
CA ALA A 162 -5.82 -4.65 9.56
C ALA A 162 -5.01 -3.65 10.39
N SER A 163 -4.83 -2.42 9.90
CA SER A 163 -4.14 -1.35 10.64
C SER A 163 -4.83 -0.96 11.96
N ALA A 164 -6.11 -1.29 12.11
CA ALA A 164 -6.88 -1.07 13.34
C ALA A 164 -6.85 -2.28 14.31
N LEU A 165 -6.17 -3.37 13.94
CA LEU A 165 -6.11 -4.60 14.73
C LEU A 165 -4.76 -4.72 15.45
N ILE A 166 -4.81 -5.23 16.69
CA ILE A 166 -3.60 -5.59 17.45
C ILE A 166 -3.20 -7.02 17.11
N ASP A 167 -4.18 -7.93 17.00
CA ASP A 167 -4.02 -9.33 16.66
C ASP A 167 -5.28 -9.86 15.99
N ALA A 168 -5.14 -10.83 15.08
CA ALA A 168 -6.27 -11.49 14.44
C ALA A 168 -5.86 -12.86 13.89
N ASP A 169 -6.79 -13.80 13.92
CA ASP A 169 -6.62 -15.10 13.29
C ASP A 169 -6.47 -14.95 11.77
N SER A 170 -5.46 -15.63 11.22
CA SER A 170 -5.15 -15.58 9.78
C SER A 170 -6.29 -16.13 8.89
N THR A 171 -7.19 -16.95 9.42
CA THR A 171 -8.36 -17.45 8.71
C THR A 171 -9.38 -16.36 8.38
N LEU A 172 -9.32 -15.21 9.09
CA LEU A 172 -10.16 -14.04 8.85
C LEU A 172 -9.59 -13.12 7.75
N ASN A 173 -8.39 -13.41 7.26
CA ASN A 173 -7.70 -12.58 6.28
C ASN A 173 -8.28 -12.78 4.87
N ILE A 174 -8.90 -11.74 4.33
CA ILE A 174 -9.41 -11.74 2.95
C ILE A 174 -8.56 -10.88 2.00
N THR A 175 -7.38 -10.42 2.43
CA THR A 175 -6.46 -9.60 1.61
C THR A 175 -6.15 -10.20 0.24
N PRO A 176 -5.88 -11.53 0.10
CA PRO A 176 -5.63 -12.11 -1.23
C PRO A 176 -6.84 -12.05 -2.16
N ALA A 177 -8.05 -12.25 -1.62
CA ALA A 177 -9.29 -12.13 -2.39
C ALA A 177 -9.56 -10.69 -2.80
N GLU A 178 -9.32 -9.75 -1.90
CA GLU A 178 -9.42 -8.30 -2.16
C GLU A 178 -8.46 -7.87 -3.27
N LEU A 179 -7.19 -8.26 -3.20
CA LEU A 179 -6.18 -7.95 -4.22
C LEU A 179 -6.59 -8.49 -5.60
N ALA A 180 -7.06 -9.74 -5.66
CA ALA A 180 -7.51 -10.35 -6.90
C ALA A 180 -8.68 -9.57 -7.51
N LYS A 181 -9.65 -9.17 -6.67
CA LYS A 181 -10.84 -8.43 -7.11
C LYS A 181 -10.50 -6.99 -7.55
N VAL A 182 -9.62 -6.31 -6.84
CA VAL A 182 -9.11 -4.98 -7.24
C VAL A 182 -8.46 -5.05 -8.62
N ASN A 183 -7.62 -6.04 -8.88
CA ASN A 183 -6.97 -6.20 -10.19
C ASN A 183 -7.96 -6.54 -11.30
N GLU A 184 -8.98 -7.36 -11.01
CA GLU A 184 -10.07 -7.65 -11.96
C GLU A 184 -10.84 -6.39 -12.35
N LEU A 185 -11.26 -5.58 -11.37
CA LEU A 185 -11.98 -4.32 -11.58
C LEU A 185 -11.12 -3.31 -12.34
N TYR A 186 -9.86 -3.18 -11.98
CA TYR A 186 -8.93 -2.31 -12.70
C TYR A 186 -8.80 -2.70 -14.18
N ALA A 187 -8.67 -3.99 -14.46
CA ALA A 187 -8.59 -4.48 -15.84
C ALA A 187 -9.89 -4.24 -16.63
N ALA A 188 -11.04 -4.37 -15.96
CA ALA A 188 -12.36 -4.07 -16.56
C ALA A 188 -12.50 -2.56 -16.88
N ASP A 189 -12.14 -1.69 -15.95
CA ASP A 189 -12.17 -0.23 -16.12
C ASP A 189 -11.28 0.20 -17.30
N LYS A 190 -10.06 -0.37 -17.40
CA LYS A 190 -9.17 -0.08 -18.55
C LYS A 190 -9.74 -0.49 -19.90
N LYS A 191 -10.51 -1.57 -19.96
CA LYS A 191 -11.18 -2.00 -21.20
C LYS A 191 -12.35 -1.08 -21.56
N ALA A 192 -13.08 -0.59 -20.56
CA ALA A 192 -14.21 0.33 -20.77
C ALA A 192 -13.76 1.69 -21.35
N VAL A 193 -12.62 2.21 -20.90
CA VAL A 193 -12.06 3.50 -21.38
C VAL A 193 -11.50 3.41 -22.81
N LYS A 194 -11.17 2.22 -23.31
CA LYS A 194 -10.62 2.02 -24.67
C LYS A 194 -11.70 1.84 -25.76
N LYS A 195 -12.96 1.78 -25.39
CA LYS A 195 -14.12 1.73 -26.30
C LYS A 195 -14.72 3.11 -26.51
#